data_53c5440da862de5a8afa5b61d7b6661d
#
_entry.id   53c5440da862de5a8afa5b61d7b6661d
#
_cell.length_a   1.000
_cell.length_b   1.000
_cell.length_c   1.000
_cell.angle_alpha   90.00
_cell.angle_beta   90.00
_cell.angle_gamma   90.00
#
_symmetry.space_group_name_H-M   'P 1'
#
loop_
_entity.id
_entity.type
_entity.pdbx_description
1 polymer ?
#
loop_
_entity_poly.entity_id
_entity_poly.type
_entity_poly.pdbx_seq_one_letter_code
_entity_poly.pdbx_strand_id
1 'polypeptide(L)'
;MTPEQIEQAAAWLANYRRRGEAAPLLPAELRPTSLAEAFAIQQWLFIELDWPVIGWKAGLPGPDKWVLAPIATMQQGELCQFEHQAEHYSIEPELAFLLARDLPARAEPYSGAEIKAAIAASHLVLELIIRPYQADAGAEFFDQLAAGLFNQGLYIGPAIATDSIPHHFELVLDYAGQPQQFAAQHPNLDPLLPLYWLVNHLSAQGIGLKQGQWVITGSYAGVVQVPANTKLKLQFGSFGQISTLCRHQAVIS
;
A
#
# COMPACT_ATOMS: atom_id res chain seq x y z
N MET A 1 20.60 -6.00 -13.33
CA MET A 1 21.22 -4.67 -13.03
C MET A 1 22.42 -4.86 -12.10
N THR A 2 23.42 -3.94 -12.16
CA THR A 2 24.50 -3.89 -11.16
C THR A 2 24.00 -3.19 -9.88
N PRO A 3 24.67 -3.37 -8.72
CA PRO A 3 24.31 -2.60 -7.51
C PRO A 3 24.30 -1.08 -7.74
N GLU A 4 25.26 -0.55 -8.48
CA GLU A 4 25.35 0.88 -8.80
C GLU A 4 24.17 1.37 -9.66
N GLN A 5 23.68 0.54 -10.59
CA GLN A 5 22.48 0.87 -11.39
C GLN A 5 21.21 0.89 -10.53
N ILE A 6 21.10 -0.02 -9.54
CA ILE A 6 19.98 -0.05 -8.59
C ILE A 6 19.97 1.24 -7.74
N GLU A 7 21.12 1.62 -7.19
CA GLU A 7 21.28 2.86 -6.43
C GLU A 7 20.94 4.10 -7.27
N GLN A 8 21.43 4.18 -8.51
CA GLN A 8 21.13 5.28 -9.43
C GLN A 8 19.63 5.37 -9.78
N ALA A 9 18.97 4.23 -10.02
CA ALA A 9 17.53 4.17 -10.26
C ALA A 9 16.73 4.68 -9.05
N ALA A 10 17.12 4.25 -7.84
CA ALA A 10 16.50 4.70 -6.61
C ALA A 10 16.70 6.20 -6.37
N ALA A 11 17.92 6.70 -6.55
CA ALA A 11 18.23 8.13 -6.43
C ALA A 11 17.45 8.98 -7.45
N TRP A 12 17.28 8.47 -8.69
CA TRP A 12 16.44 9.12 -9.70
C TRP A 12 15.00 9.28 -9.21
N LEU A 13 14.38 8.20 -8.76
CA LEU A 13 12.99 8.21 -8.24
C LEU A 13 12.87 9.10 -7.00
N ALA A 14 13.82 9.01 -6.06
CA ALA A 14 13.85 9.80 -4.84
C ALA A 14 13.91 11.31 -5.13
N ASN A 15 14.65 11.73 -6.15
CA ASN A 15 14.75 13.13 -6.54
C ASN A 15 13.39 13.73 -6.95
N TYR A 16 12.59 12.98 -7.74
CA TYR A 16 11.23 13.40 -8.11
C TYR A 16 10.27 13.34 -6.93
N ARG A 17 10.38 12.30 -6.11
CA ARG A 17 9.52 12.14 -4.91
C ARG A 17 9.72 13.28 -3.91
N ARG A 18 10.96 13.71 -3.65
CA ARG A 18 11.27 14.87 -2.76
C ARG A 18 10.68 16.18 -3.26
N ARG A 19 10.49 16.33 -4.57
CA ARG A 19 9.87 17.51 -5.17
C ARG A 19 8.35 17.44 -5.27
N GLY A 20 7.76 16.30 -4.91
CA GLY A 20 6.32 16.05 -5.11
C GLY A 20 5.92 15.98 -6.58
N GLU A 21 6.84 15.61 -7.47
CA GLU A 21 6.66 15.57 -8.92
C GLU A 21 6.56 14.11 -9.41
N ALA A 22 5.71 13.88 -10.40
CA ALA A 22 5.71 12.62 -11.14
C ALA A 22 6.97 12.53 -12.01
N ALA A 23 7.72 11.43 -11.88
CA ALA A 23 8.94 11.21 -12.64
C ALA A 23 8.66 10.93 -14.13
N PRO A 24 9.54 11.31 -15.06
CA PRO A 24 9.59 10.67 -16.36
C PRO A 24 10.02 9.20 -16.18
N LEU A 25 9.93 8.42 -17.24
CA LEU A 25 10.43 7.04 -17.18
C LEU A 25 11.91 7.01 -16.82
N LEU A 26 12.33 5.98 -16.07
CA LEU A 26 13.75 5.75 -15.84
C LEU A 26 14.54 5.67 -17.16
N PRO A 27 15.77 6.16 -17.20
CA PRO A 27 16.68 5.89 -18.32
C PRO A 27 16.73 4.38 -18.63
N ALA A 28 16.82 4.03 -19.91
CA ALA A 28 16.67 2.63 -20.36
C ALA A 28 17.60 1.65 -19.63
N GLU A 29 18.84 2.09 -19.35
CA GLU A 29 19.86 1.31 -18.63
C GLU A 29 19.58 1.15 -17.12
N LEU A 30 18.63 1.93 -16.57
CA LEU A 30 18.24 1.89 -15.15
C LEU A 30 16.86 1.25 -14.93
N ARG A 31 16.19 0.80 -16.00
CA ARG A 31 14.88 0.16 -15.86
C ARG A 31 15.03 -1.28 -15.37
N PRO A 32 14.26 -1.68 -14.35
CA PRO A 32 14.26 -3.07 -13.90
C PRO A 32 13.62 -3.99 -14.93
N THR A 33 14.17 -5.19 -15.07
CA THR A 33 13.68 -6.24 -15.98
C THR A 33 13.13 -7.45 -15.24
N SER A 34 13.18 -7.42 -13.90
CA SER A 34 12.72 -8.51 -13.04
C SER A 34 12.11 -7.99 -11.75
N LEU A 35 11.31 -8.85 -11.08
CA LEU A 35 10.75 -8.57 -9.75
C LEU A 35 11.84 -8.30 -8.71
N ALA A 36 12.94 -9.06 -8.76
CA ALA A 36 14.06 -8.91 -7.83
C ALA A 36 14.76 -7.55 -7.98
N GLU A 37 14.99 -7.09 -9.21
CA GLU A 37 15.59 -5.79 -9.48
C GLU A 37 14.65 -4.66 -9.05
N ALA A 38 13.36 -4.74 -9.38
CA ALA A 38 12.37 -3.75 -8.97
C ALA A 38 12.25 -3.66 -7.44
N PHE A 39 12.27 -4.79 -6.73
CA PHE A 39 12.24 -4.81 -5.27
C PHE A 39 13.53 -4.24 -4.66
N ALA A 40 14.70 -4.53 -5.24
CA ALA A 40 15.96 -3.94 -4.79
C ALA A 40 15.96 -2.40 -4.94
N ILE A 41 15.41 -1.87 -6.05
CA ILE A 41 15.24 -0.42 -6.24
C ILE A 41 14.29 0.16 -5.17
N GLN A 42 13.17 -0.51 -4.83
CA GLN A 42 12.29 -0.05 -3.74
C GLN A 42 13.03 0.06 -2.41
N GLN A 43 13.85 -0.94 -2.07
CA GLN A 43 14.61 -0.93 -0.81
C GLN A 43 15.59 0.24 -0.77
N TRP A 44 16.32 0.49 -1.86
CA TRP A 44 17.21 1.63 -1.98
C TRP A 44 16.46 2.97 -2.01
N LEU A 45 15.28 3.03 -2.62
CA LEU A 45 14.43 4.24 -2.59
C LEU A 45 14.05 4.64 -1.16
N PHE A 46 13.75 3.67 -0.29
CA PHE A 46 13.46 3.94 1.13
C PHE A 46 14.69 4.44 1.88
N ILE A 47 15.88 3.90 1.59
CA ILE A 47 17.15 4.38 2.14
C ILE A 47 17.43 5.82 1.67
N GLU A 48 17.33 6.09 0.37
CA GLU A 48 17.54 7.41 -0.21
C GLU A 48 16.61 8.49 0.36
N LEU A 49 15.38 8.13 0.68
CA LEU A 49 14.38 9.04 1.23
C LEU A 49 14.41 9.11 2.76
N ASP A 50 15.26 8.32 3.42
CA ASP A 50 15.29 8.15 4.88
C ASP A 50 13.88 7.81 5.44
N TRP A 51 13.16 6.95 4.72
CA TRP A 51 11.83 6.55 5.09
C TRP A 51 11.82 5.34 6.01
N PRO A 52 11.05 5.37 7.10
CA PRO A 52 10.83 4.18 7.91
C PRO A 52 9.93 3.19 7.16
N VAL A 53 10.14 1.90 7.36
CA VAL A 53 9.19 0.88 6.91
C VAL A 53 8.18 0.65 8.03
N ILE A 54 7.03 1.34 7.96
CA ILE A 54 5.95 1.22 8.94
C ILE A 54 4.99 0.07 8.62
N GLY A 55 5.09 -0.49 7.44
CA GLY A 55 4.23 -1.58 6.98
C GLY A 55 4.59 -2.06 5.58
N TRP A 56 3.73 -2.92 5.07
CA TRP A 56 3.90 -3.56 3.77
C TRP A 56 2.57 -3.70 3.05
N LYS A 57 2.59 -3.56 1.73
CA LYS A 57 1.49 -4.02 0.89
C LYS A 57 1.88 -5.33 0.22
N ALA A 58 0.92 -6.25 0.14
CA ALA A 58 1.10 -7.54 -0.50
C ALA A 58 -0.11 -7.92 -1.35
N GLY A 59 0.10 -8.62 -2.44
CA GLY A 59 -0.96 -9.14 -3.29
C GLY A 59 -0.46 -10.27 -4.18
N LEU A 60 -1.36 -11.18 -4.51
CA LEU A 60 -1.08 -12.36 -5.32
C LEU A 60 -2.01 -12.36 -6.54
N PRO A 61 -1.77 -11.48 -7.55
CA PRO A 61 -2.66 -11.34 -8.70
C PRO A 61 -2.63 -12.52 -9.67
N GLY A 62 -1.69 -13.45 -9.50
CA GLY A 62 -1.56 -14.64 -10.33
C GLY A 62 -0.38 -15.51 -9.90
N PRO A 63 -0.23 -16.72 -10.47
CA PRO A 63 0.78 -17.68 -10.02
C PRO A 63 2.22 -17.18 -10.17
N ASP A 64 2.50 -16.38 -11.20
CA ASP A 64 3.85 -15.87 -11.50
C ASP A 64 3.99 -14.36 -11.23
N LYS A 65 3.01 -13.76 -10.56
CA LYS A 65 3.00 -12.34 -10.22
C LYS A 65 2.73 -12.16 -8.74
N TRP A 66 3.48 -11.29 -8.14
CA TRP A 66 3.23 -10.82 -6.79
C TRP A 66 3.39 -9.30 -6.70
N VAL A 67 2.66 -8.73 -5.79
CA VAL A 67 2.74 -7.32 -5.42
C VAL A 67 3.38 -7.26 -4.05
N LEU A 68 4.43 -6.48 -3.92
CA LEU A 68 5.16 -6.27 -2.68
C LEU A 68 5.76 -4.88 -2.68
N ALA A 69 5.39 -4.06 -1.70
CA ALA A 69 6.06 -2.78 -1.48
C ALA A 69 6.05 -2.41 0.00
N PRO A 70 7.11 -1.78 0.52
CA PRO A 70 7.10 -1.18 1.84
C PRO A 70 6.20 0.07 1.86
N ILE A 71 5.69 0.41 3.04
CA ILE A 71 4.84 1.58 3.30
C ILE A 71 5.58 2.49 4.27
N ALA A 72 5.65 3.79 3.94
CA ALA A 72 6.43 4.77 4.69
C ALA A 72 5.60 5.57 5.69
N THR A 73 4.31 5.82 5.42
CA THR A 73 3.49 6.77 6.18
C THR A 73 2.13 6.21 6.53
N MET A 74 1.58 6.69 7.63
CA MET A 74 0.19 6.46 8.00
C MET A 74 -0.45 7.72 8.56
N GLN A 75 -1.75 7.81 8.44
CA GLN A 75 -2.60 8.91 8.93
C GLN A 75 -3.83 8.34 9.60
N GLN A 76 -4.43 9.12 10.49
CA GLN A 76 -5.72 8.84 11.12
C GLN A 76 -6.39 10.13 11.56
N GLY A 77 -7.67 10.10 11.91
CA GLY A 77 -8.41 11.25 12.41
C GLY A 77 -9.39 11.83 11.40
N GLU A 78 -9.60 13.14 11.40
CA GLU A 78 -10.62 13.77 10.55
C GLU A 78 -10.17 14.06 9.12
N LEU A 79 -8.87 14.10 8.89
CA LEU A 79 -8.27 14.49 7.62
C LEU A 79 -7.50 13.33 6.99
N CYS A 80 -7.72 13.16 5.70
CA CYS A 80 -6.95 12.30 4.82
C CYS A 80 -6.16 13.19 3.86
N GLN A 81 -4.83 13.24 4.02
CA GLN A 81 -3.97 14.22 3.36
C GLN A 81 -3.15 13.60 2.23
N PHE A 82 -3.11 14.28 1.09
CA PHE A 82 -2.37 13.87 -0.09
C PHE A 82 -1.20 14.79 -0.36
N GLU A 83 -0.08 14.25 -0.83
CA GLU A 83 1.15 15.00 -1.12
C GLU A 83 1.03 15.93 -2.35
N HIS A 84 0.07 15.70 -3.22
CA HIS A 84 -0.15 16.49 -4.43
C HIS A 84 -1.53 17.14 -4.42
N GLN A 85 -1.65 18.26 -5.10
CA GLN A 85 -2.92 18.94 -5.32
C GLN A 85 -3.64 18.33 -6.52
N ALA A 86 -4.93 17.99 -6.36
CA ALA A 86 -5.77 17.45 -7.41
C ALA A 86 -7.24 17.83 -7.20
N GLU A 87 -8.06 17.71 -8.23
CA GLU A 87 -9.53 17.82 -8.10
C GLU A 87 -10.15 16.55 -7.50
N HIS A 88 -9.53 15.39 -7.80
CA HIS A 88 -9.92 14.09 -7.26
C HIS A 88 -8.68 13.35 -6.77
N TYR A 89 -8.84 12.62 -5.69
CA TYR A 89 -7.84 11.71 -5.15
C TYR A 89 -8.24 10.26 -5.38
N SER A 90 -7.23 9.41 -5.52
CA SER A 90 -7.39 7.97 -5.68
C SER A 90 -7.15 7.30 -4.34
N ILE A 91 -8.08 6.43 -3.94
CA ILE A 91 -7.98 5.60 -2.74
C ILE A 91 -8.29 4.15 -3.07
N GLU A 92 -7.74 3.23 -2.30
CA GLU A 92 -8.11 1.82 -2.33
C GLU A 92 -8.65 1.41 -0.96
N PRO A 93 -9.96 1.04 -0.86
CA PRO A 93 -10.54 0.51 0.36
C PRO A 93 -10.03 -0.90 0.65
N GLU A 94 -9.34 -1.07 1.79
CA GLU A 94 -8.68 -2.32 2.18
C GLU A 94 -8.92 -2.69 3.63
N LEU A 95 -8.39 -3.85 4.01
CA LEU A 95 -8.13 -4.23 5.40
C LEU A 95 -6.63 -4.18 5.66
N ALA A 96 -6.26 -3.73 6.85
CA ALA A 96 -4.89 -3.81 7.34
C ALA A 96 -4.79 -4.66 8.60
N PHE A 97 -3.71 -5.41 8.70
CA PHE A 97 -3.35 -6.24 9.85
C PHE A 97 -2.20 -5.60 10.61
N LEU A 98 -2.40 -5.26 11.89
CA LEU A 98 -1.36 -4.75 12.78
C LEU A 98 -0.67 -5.92 13.47
N LEU A 99 0.67 -5.95 13.44
CA LEU A 99 1.44 -7.00 14.10
C LEU A 99 1.63 -6.72 15.61
N ALA A 100 1.33 -7.72 16.43
CA ALA A 100 1.50 -7.70 17.89
C ALA A 100 2.94 -7.99 18.34
N ARG A 101 3.74 -8.61 17.49
CA ARG A 101 5.10 -9.06 17.80
C ARG A 101 5.95 -9.15 16.55
N ASP A 102 7.26 -9.20 16.75
CA ASP A 102 8.21 -9.48 15.68
C ASP A 102 7.98 -10.88 15.08
N LEU A 103 8.18 -10.96 13.77
CA LEU A 103 8.31 -12.20 12.99
C LEU A 103 9.70 -12.17 12.33
N PRO A 104 10.77 -12.56 13.05
CA PRO A 104 12.12 -12.50 12.53
C PRO A 104 12.33 -13.44 11.34
N ALA A 105 13.26 -13.11 10.46
CA ALA A 105 13.65 -14.01 9.38
C ALA A 105 14.20 -15.32 9.95
N ARG A 106 13.77 -16.46 9.37
CA ARG A 106 14.20 -17.79 9.80
C ARG A 106 14.17 -18.78 8.61
N ALA A 107 14.93 -19.88 8.71
CA ALA A 107 15.00 -20.89 7.67
C ALA A 107 13.66 -21.65 7.50
N GLU A 108 13.02 -22.01 8.63
CA GLU A 108 11.75 -22.72 8.60
C GLU A 108 10.58 -21.76 8.33
N PRO A 109 9.72 -22.05 7.34
CA PRO A 109 8.57 -21.21 7.05
C PRO A 109 7.62 -21.09 8.27
N TYR A 110 7.03 -19.91 8.41
CA TYR A 110 5.94 -19.69 9.38
C TYR A 110 4.67 -20.39 8.92
N SER A 111 4.01 -21.09 9.83
CA SER A 111 2.66 -21.58 9.60
C SER A 111 1.64 -20.44 9.61
N GLY A 112 0.52 -20.62 8.91
CA GLY A 112 -0.57 -19.64 8.95
C GLY A 112 -1.10 -19.38 10.37
N ALA A 113 -1.08 -20.40 11.25
CA ALA A 113 -1.48 -20.26 12.65
C ALA A 113 -0.53 -19.35 13.45
N GLU A 114 0.80 -19.48 13.25
CA GLU A 114 1.79 -18.60 13.89
C GLU A 114 1.63 -17.15 13.42
N ILE A 115 1.39 -16.93 12.13
CA ILE A 115 1.20 -15.59 11.55
C ILE A 115 -0.11 -14.99 12.06
N LYS A 116 -1.21 -15.76 12.02
CA LYS A 116 -2.50 -15.30 12.54
C LYS A 116 -2.43 -14.94 14.03
N ALA A 117 -1.70 -15.71 14.84
CA ALA A 117 -1.47 -15.42 16.26
C ALA A 117 -0.54 -14.21 16.51
N ALA A 118 0.11 -13.68 15.47
CA ALA A 118 0.90 -12.44 15.53
C ALA A 118 0.08 -11.20 15.15
N ILE A 119 -1.18 -11.32 14.78
CA ILE A 119 -2.05 -10.17 14.48
C ILE A 119 -2.61 -9.61 15.80
N ALA A 120 -2.34 -8.34 16.08
CA ALA A 120 -2.90 -7.60 17.22
C ALA A 120 -4.32 -7.13 16.95
N ALA A 121 -4.55 -6.60 15.75
CA ALA A 121 -5.82 -6.01 15.33
C ALA A 121 -5.95 -6.02 13.81
N SER A 122 -7.19 -6.00 13.34
CA SER A 122 -7.54 -5.75 11.94
C SER A 122 -8.30 -4.44 11.84
N HIS A 123 -8.00 -3.63 10.85
CA HIS A 123 -8.61 -2.32 10.66
C HIS A 123 -9.14 -2.14 9.25
N LEU A 124 -10.22 -1.37 9.12
CA LEU A 124 -10.60 -0.77 7.85
C LEU A 124 -9.59 0.32 7.53
N VAL A 125 -9.09 0.35 6.30
CA VAL A 125 -8.10 1.35 5.88
C VAL A 125 -8.38 1.85 4.46
N LEU A 126 -7.74 2.96 4.12
CA LEU A 126 -7.61 3.42 2.74
C LEU A 126 -6.12 3.42 2.39
N GLU A 127 -5.73 2.69 1.35
CA GLU A 127 -4.45 2.96 0.71
C GLU A 127 -4.57 4.26 -0.06
N LEU A 128 -3.63 5.18 0.14
CA LEU A 128 -3.57 6.45 -0.56
C LEU A 128 -2.73 6.29 -1.81
N ILE A 129 -3.30 6.61 -2.96
CA ILE A 129 -2.70 6.33 -4.25
C ILE A 129 -2.11 7.60 -4.85
N ILE A 130 -0.84 7.52 -5.23
CA ILE A 130 -0.13 8.55 -5.98
C ILE A 130 0.40 7.95 -7.28
N ARG A 131 0.51 8.77 -8.31
CA ARG A 131 1.17 8.37 -9.57
C ARG A 131 2.66 8.71 -9.51
N PRO A 132 3.56 7.71 -9.42
CA PRO A 132 5.00 7.97 -9.34
C PRO A 132 5.58 8.47 -10.67
N TYR A 133 4.94 8.11 -11.79
CA TYR A 133 5.36 8.50 -13.14
C TYR A 133 4.35 9.42 -13.82
N GLN A 134 4.83 10.24 -14.76
CA GLN A 134 4.00 11.04 -15.66
C GLN A 134 3.02 10.13 -16.42
N ALA A 135 1.84 10.64 -16.72
CA ALA A 135 0.75 9.84 -17.29
C ALA A 135 1.10 9.20 -18.65
N ASP A 136 1.95 9.86 -19.43
CA ASP A 136 2.41 9.46 -20.76
C ASP A 136 3.80 8.80 -20.77
N ALA A 137 4.39 8.54 -19.59
CA ALA A 137 5.72 7.96 -19.50
C ALA A 137 5.81 6.52 -20.03
N GLY A 138 4.69 5.79 -20.15
CA GLY A 138 4.70 4.41 -20.60
C GLY A 138 5.34 3.44 -19.59
N ALA A 139 5.23 3.74 -18.29
CA ALA A 139 5.77 2.90 -17.23
C ALA A 139 5.05 1.55 -17.16
N GLU A 140 5.82 0.48 -17.23
CA GLU A 140 5.35 -0.91 -17.17
C GLU A 140 5.32 -1.44 -15.73
N PHE A 141 4.92 -2.70 -15.54
CA PHE A 141 4.73 -3.28 -14.22
C PHE A 141 6.00 -3.21 -13.34
N PHE A 142 7.17 -3.52 -13.88
CA PHE A 142 8.41 -3.48 -13.08
C PHE A 142 8.83 -2.05 -12.72
N ASP A 143 8.57 -1.07 -13.61
CA ASP A 143 8.79 0.34 -13.31
C ASP A 143 7.90 0.78 -12.13
N GLN A 144 6.60 0.43 -12.19
CA GLN A 144 5.64 0.75 -11.13
C GLN A 144 6.01 0.05 -9.81
N LEU A 145 6.46 -1.21 -9.89
CA LEU A 145 6.91 -1.95 -8.71
C LEU A 145 8.13 -1.28 -8.07
N ALA A 146 9.12 -0.88 -8.87
CA ALA A 146 10.32 -0.17 -8.40
C ALA A 146 9.98 1.14 -7.68
N ALA A 147 8.93 1.83 -8.12
CA ALA A 147 8.47 3.09 -7.54
C ALA A 147 7.46 2.94 -6.38
N GLY A 148 7.26 1.72 -5.85
CA GLY A 148 6.40 1.46 -4.69
C GLY A 148 4.93 1.21 -5.02
N LEU A 149 4.59 0.85 -6.27
CA LEU A 149 3.23 0.46 -6.68
C LEU A 149 2.16 1.48 -6.29
N PHE A 150 2.39 2.74 -6.62
CA PHE A 150 1.47 3.86 -6.37
C PHE A 150 1.22 4.20 -4.90
N ASN A 151 1.84 3.51 -3.92
CA ASN A 151 1.61 3.78 -2.52
C ASN A 151 2.15 5.15 -2.10
N GLN A 152 1.27 5.98 -1.51
CA GLN A 152 1.65 7.18 -0.78
C GLN A 152 1.70 6.93 0.72
N GLY A 153 0.86 6.00 1.22
CA GLY A 153 0.71 5.71 2.63
C GLY A 153 -0.66 5.11 2.94
N LEU A 154 -0.98 4.99 4.23
CA LEU A 154 -2.25 4.47 4.72
C LEU A 154 -3.02 5.54 5.49
N TYR A 155 -4.34 5.54 5.32
CA TYR A 155 -5.25 6.16 6.28
C TYR A 155 -5.92 5.05 7.09
N ILE A 156 -5.71 5.07 8.41
CA ILE A 156 -6.19 4.04 9.34
C ILE A 156 -7.57 4.43 9.86
N GLY A 157 -8.53 3.58 9.59
CA GLY A 157 -9.91 3.67 10.07
C GLY A 157 -10.14 2.82 11.34
N PRO A 158 -11.40 2.52 11.66
CA PRO A 158 -11.76 1.77 12.86
C PRO A 158 -11.26 0.32 12.81
N ALA A 159 -11.00 -0.23 14.01
CA ALA A 159 -10.75 -1.66 14.17
C ALA A 159 -12.02 -2.48 13.90
N ILE A 160 -11.83 -3.68 13.38
CA ILE A 160 -12.88 -4.69 13.21
C ILE A 160 -12.52 -5.95 14.02
N ALA A 161 -13.51 -6.83 14.24
CA ALA A 161 -13.27 -8.10 14.92
C ALA A 161 -12.33 -8.99 14.07
N THR A 162 -11.22 -9.44 14.66
CA THR A 162 -10.16 -10.19 13.95
C THR A 162 -10.56 -11.62 13.57
N ASP A 163 -11.57 -12.17 14.23
CA ASP A 163 -12.15 -13.50 13.96
C ASP A 163 -13.20 -13.50 12.84
N SER A 164 -13.60 -12.31 12.38
CA SER A 164 -14.66 -12.10 11.39
C SER A 164 -14.16 -11.27 10.21
N ILE A 165 -13.04 -11.69 9.61
CA ILE A 165 -12.47 -11.00 8.44
C ILE A 165 -13.36 -11.24 7.22
N PRO A 166 -13.96 -10.19 6.62
CA PRO A 166 -14.86 -10.36 5.49
C PRO A 166 -14.13 -10.70 4.20
N HIS A 167 -14.67 -11.63 3.43
CA HIS A 167 -14.19 -11.93 2.07
C HIS A 167 -14.88 -11.05 1.03
N HIS A 168 -16.12 -10.65 1.29
CA HIS A 168 -16.93 -9.77 0.45
C HIS A 168 -17.96 -9.01 1.29
N PHE A 169 -18.36 -7.85 0.80
CA PHE A 169 -19.41 -7.00 1.39
C PHE A 169 -19.90 -5.97 0.37
N GLU A 170 -20.93 -5.21 0.73
CA GLU A 170 -21.30 -4.02 -0.02
C GLU A 170 -20.50 -2.83 0.53
N LEU A 171 -19.76 -2.16 -0.35
CA LEU A 171 -19.09 -0.91 -0.03
C LEU A 171 -19.96 0.25 -0.52
N VAL A 172 -20.27 1.20 0.36
CA VAL A 172 -21.02 2.41 -0.01
C VAL A 172 -20.14 3.63 0.24
N LEU A 173 -19.80 4.33 -0.83
CA LEU A 173 -19.16 5.64 -0.78
C LEU A 173 -20.25 6.71 -0.86
N ASP A 174 -20.37 7.55 0.15
CA ASP A 174 -21.26 8.73 0.16
C ASP A 174 -20.43 10.00 0.32
N TYR A 175 -20.63 10.93 -0.61
CA TYR A 175 -20.20 12.32 -0.50
C TYR A 175 -21.29 13.23 -1.06
N ALA A 176 -21.53 14.35 -0.39
CA ALA A 176 -22.57 15.33 -0.74
C ALA A 176 -23.99 14.73 -0.85
N GLY A 177 -24.28 13.64 -0.12
CA GLY A 177 -25.57 12.97 -0.15
C GLY A 177 -25.85 12.15 -1.43
N GLN A 178 -24.81 11.76 -2.15
CA GLN A 178 -24.90 10.95 -3.37
C GLN A 178 -24.18 9.61 -3.16
N PRO A 179 -24.86 8.58 -2.62
CA PRO A 179 -24.25 7.29 -2.37
C PRO A 179 -23.95 6.53 -3.67
N GLN A 180 -22.75 5.98 -3.75
CA GLN A 180 -22.31 5.05 -4.78
C GLN A 180 -22.06 3.68 -4.15
N GLN A 181 -22.56 2.62 -4.77
CA GLN A 181 -22.45 1.25 -4.27
C GLN A 181 -21.46 0.44 -5.10
N PHE A 182 -20.64 -0.35 -4.43
CA PHE A 182 -19.67 -1.25 -5.04
C PHE A 182 -19.84 -2.64 -4.44
N ALA A 183 -19.89 -3.67 -5.29
CA ALA A 183 -19.74 -5.05 -4.84
C ALA A 183 -18.26 -5.28 -4.48
N ALA A 184 -17.95 -5.22 -3.20
CA ALA A 184 -16.60 -5.35 -2.70
C ALA A 184 -16.25 -6.82 -2.43
N GLN A 185 -15.17 -7.30 -3.04
CA GLN A 185 -14.64 -8.65 -2.86
C GLN A 185 -13.13 -8.62 -2.84
N HIS A 186 -12.53 -9.32 -1.87
CA HIS A 186 -11.06 -9.41 -1.81
C HIS A 186 -10.52 -10.18 -3.03
N PRO A 187 -9.46 -9.66 -3.71
CA PRO A 187 -8.96 -10.24 -4.96
C PRO A 187 -8.43 -11.67 -4.81
N ASN A 188 -7.90 -12.02 -3.65
CA ASN A 188 -7.43 -13.38 -3.35
C ASN A 188 -8.46 -14.24 -2.59
N LEU A 189 -9.72 -13.82 -2.54
CA LEU A 189 -10.81 -14.42 -1.75
C LEU A 189 -10.56 -14.37 -0.24
N ASP A 190 -9.49 -15.00 0.26
CA ASP A 190 -9.05 -14.91 1.65
C ASP A 190 -8.02 -13.79 1.83
N PRO A 191 -8.32 -12.72 2.58
CA PRO A 191 -7.41 -11.60 2.84
C PRO A 191 -6.11 -11.98 3.58
N LEU A 192 -6.08 -13.12 4.25
CA LEU A 192 -4.89 -13.61 4.96
C LEU A 192 -3.87 -14.29 4.04
N LEU A 193 -4.26 -14.76 2.87
CA LEU A 193 -3.33 -15.46 1.96
C LEU A 193 -2.13 -14.60 1.56
N PRO A 194 -2.29 -13.34 1.12
CA PRO A 194 -1.13 -12.51 0.80
C PRO A 194 -0.27 -12.17 2.04
N LEU A 195 -0.86 -12.07 3.23
CA LEU A 195 -0.11 -11.89 4.48
C LEU A 195 0.78 -13.11 4.78
N TYR A 196 0.24 -14.33 4.66
CA TYR A 196 1.01 -15.56 4.87
C TYR A 196 2.17 -15.69 3.88
N TRP A 197 1.89 -15.37 2.63
CA TRP A 197 2.91 -15.33 1.58
C TRP A 197 3.97 -14.28 1.88
N LEU A 198 3.59 -13.05 2.21
CA LEU A 198 4.51 -11.94 2.49
C LEU A 198 5.50 -12.29 3.59
N VAL A 199 5.01 -12.78 4.74
CA VAL A 199 5.86 -13.14 5.87
C VAL A 199 6.92 -14.16 5.46
N ASN A 200 6.52 -15.20 4.75
CA ASN A 200 7.45 -16.26 4.34
C ASN A 200 8.38 -15.81 3.20
N HIS A 201 7.87 -15.00 2.28
CA HIS A 201 8.67 -14.46 1.17
C HIS A 201 9.79 -13.54 1.69
N LEU A 202 9.47 -12.61 2.59
CA LEU A 202 10.47 -11.72 3.20
C LEU A 202 11.42 -12.47 4.11
N SER A 203 10.92 -13.43 4.92
CA SER A 203 11.75 -14.28 5.77
C SER A 203 12.81 -15.04 4.98
N ALA A 204 12.45 -15.59 3.81
CA ALA A 204 13.39 -16.28 2.92
C ALA A 204 14.47 -15.36 2.33
N GLN A 205 14.21 -14.04 2.31
CA GLN A 205 15.17 -13.01 1.88
C GLN A 205 15.96 -12.39 3.06
N GLY A 206 15.84 -12.96 4.26
CA GLY A 206 16.50 -12.44 5.45
C GLY A 206 15.84 -11.21 6.06
N ILE A 207 14.63 -10.85 5.62
CA ILE A 207 13.88 -9.69 6.11
C ILE A 207 12.76 -10.17 7.06
N GLY A 208 12.88 -9.79 8.34
CA GLY A 208 11.82 -10.02 9.32
C GLY A 208 10.84 -8.86 9.39
N LEU A 209 9.58 -9.15 9.74
CA LEU A 209 8.60 -8.13 10.07
C LEU A 209 8.71 -7.75 11.54
N LYS A 210 8.33 -6.52 11.88
CA LYS A 210 8.44 -5.96 13.22
C LYS A 210 7.08 -5.74 13.87
N GLN A 211 7.04 -5.84 15.18
CA GLN A 211 5.89 -5.39 15.99
C GLN A 211 5.51 -3.96 15.61
N GLY A 212 4.22 -3.70 15.50
CA GLY A 212 3.69 -2.40 15.14
C GLY A 212 3.65 -2.11 13.63
N GLN A 213 4.22 -2.98 12.79
CA GLN A 213 4.05 -2.85 11.34
C GLN A 213 2.65 -3.25 10.90
N TRP A 214 2.19 -2.57 9.86
CA TRP A 214 0.91 -2.81 9.20
C TRP A 214 1.09 -3.63 7.92
N VAL A 215 0.13 -4.48 7.60
CA VAL A 215 0.12 -5.20 6.32
C VAL A 215 -1.24 -5.03 5.67
N ILE A 216 -1.29 -4.51 4.44
CA ILE A 216 -2.47 -4.49 3.57
C ILE A 216 -2.34 -5.57 2.50
N THR A 217 -3.46 -6.12 2.05
CA THR A 217 -3.45 -7.35 1.26
C THR A 217 -4.26 -7.30 -0.03
N GLY A 218 -4.77 -6.13 -0.37
CA GLY A 218 -5.46 -5.88 -1.64
C GLY A 218 -6.82 -5.22 -1.48
N SER A 219 -7.13 -4.36 -2.44
CA SER A 219 -8.37 -3.58 -2.44
C SER A 219 -9.59 -4.43 -2.74
N TYR A 220 -10.64 -4.21 -1.96
CA TYR A 220 -11.95 -4.85 -2.16
C TYR A 220 -12.76 -4.26 -3.32
N ALA A 221 -12.45 -3.05 -3.75
CA ALA A 221 -13.20 -2.35 -4.80
C ALA A 221 -12.29 -1.78 -5.91
N GLY A 222 -10.98 -2.10 -5.87
CA GLY A 222 -9.99 -1.44 -6.72
C GLY A 222 -9.82 0.04 -6.37
N VAL A 223 -9.34 0.82 -7.34
CA VAL A 223 -9.13 2.26 -7.16
C VAL A 223 -10.47 3.00 -7.23
N VAL A 224 -10.79 3.74 -6.19
CA VAL A 224 -11.98 4.60 -6.10
C VAL A 224 -11.55 6.07 -6.15
N GLN A 225 -12.23 6.88 -6.96
CA GLN A 225 -11.99 8.32 -7.06
C GLN A 225 -12.87 9.07 -6.07
N VAL A 226 -12.28 9.99 -5.31
CA VAL A 226 -12.99 10.83 -4.35
C VAL A 226 -12.69 12.31 -4.61
N PRO A 227 -13.69 13.21 -4.53
CA PRO A 227 -13.44 14.62 -4.79
C PRO A 227 -12.60 15.25 -3.67
N ALA A 228 -11.71 16.16 -4.03
CA ALA A 228 -10.92 16.92 -3.09
C ALA A 228 -11.79 17.86 -2.25
N ASN A 229 -11.34 18.15 -1.02
CA ASN A 229 -11.97 19.09 -0.10
C ASN A 229 -13.45 18.77 0.23
N THR A 230 -13.83 17.51 0.11
CA THR A 230 -15.19 17.04 0.38
C THR A 230 -15.16 15.97 1.49
N LYS A 231 -16.07 16.11 2.46
CA LYS A 231 -16.27 15.05 3.46
C LYS A 231 -16.89 13.84 2.77
N LEU A 232 -16.30 12.69 3.01
CA LEU A 232 -16.79 11.41 2.53
C LEU A 232 -17.05 10.44 3.67
N LYS A 233 -17.94 9.50 3.41
CA LYS A 233 -18.17 8.32 4.24
C LYS A 233 -18.03 7.08 3.38
N LEU A 234 -17.22 6.15 3.82
CA LEU A 234 -17.14 4.80 3.25
C LEU A 234 -17.70 3.83 4.29
N GLN A 235 -18.82 3.20 3.95
CA GLN A 235 -19.44 2.14 4.74
C GLN A 235 -18.98 0.79 4.20
N PHE A 236 -18.33 -0.02 5.05
CA PHE A 236 -17.85 -1.37 4.73
C PHE A 236 -18.86 -2.40 5.25
N GLY A 237 -19.97 -2.57 4.55
CA GLY A 237 -21.06 -3.45 5.00
C GLY A 237 -21.46 -3.18 6.44
N SER A 238 -21.51 -4.23 7.27
CA SER A 238 -21.77 -4.15 8.72
C SER A 238 -20.50 -4.00 9.57
N PHE A 239 -19.31 -3.97 8.98
CA PHE A 239 -18.03 -3.97 9.70
C PHE A 239 -17.63 -2.61 10.24
N GLY A 240 -18.16 -1.53 9.69
CA GLY A 240 -17.88 -0.18 10.14
C GLY A 240 -17.80 0.83 9.01
N GLN A 241 -17.43 2.05 9.35
CA GLN A 241 -17.29 3.13 8.37
C GLN A 241 -16.03 3.95 8.60
N ILE A 242 -15.48 4.47 7.51
CA ILE A 242 -14.49 5.53 7.52
C ILE A 242 -15.20 6.84 7.16
N SER A 243 -14.98 7.88 7.97
CA SER A 243 -15.47 9.23 7.68
C SER A 243 -14.30 10.20 7.74
N THR A 244 -14.00 10.87 6.64
CA THR A 244 -12.83 11.75 6.54
C THR A 244 -13.04 12.82 5.49
N LEU A 245 -12.14 13.81 5.47
CA LEU A 245 -12.06 14.84 4.44
C LEU A 245 -10.72 14.70 3.71
N CYS A 246 -10.77 14.31 2.43
CA CYS A 246 -9.60 14.20 1.58
C CYS A 246 -9.17 15.58 1.07
N ARG A 247 -7.89 15.94 1.31
CA ARG A 247 -7.35 17.21 0.85
C ARG A 247 -5.85 17.15 0.60
N HIS A 248 -5.33 18.15 -0.10
CA HIS A 248 -3.90 18.36 -0.20
C HIS A 248 -3.30 18.69 1.18
N GLN A 249 -2.14 18.12 1.47
CA GLN A 249 -1.34 18.46 2.64
C GLN A 249 -0.76 19.86 2.43
N ALA A 250 -1.15 20.83 3.27
CA ALA A 250 -0.53 22.14 3.20
C ALA A 250 0.96 22.02 3.57
N VAL A 251 1.84 22.53 2.73
CA VAL A 251 3.25 22.70 3.08
C VAL A 251 3.30 23.71 4.21
N ILE A 252 3.69 23.27 5.41
CA ILE A 252 3.98 24.19 6.52
C ILE A 252 5.31 24.83 6.15
N SER A 253 5.24 26.08 5.67
CA SER A 253 6.40 26.92 5.38
C SER A 253 7.10 27.39 6.64
#